data_d3720dc2d0771fb51dfab3ec153ecf78
#
_entry.id   d3720dc2d0771fb51dfab3ec153ecf78
#
_cell.length_a   1.000
_cell.length_b   1.000
_cell.length_c   1.000
_cell.angle_alpha   90.00
_cell.angle_beta   90.00
_cell.angle_gamma   90.00
#
_symmetry.space_group_name_H-M   'P 1'
#
loop_
_entity.id
_entity.type
_entity.pdbx_description
1 polymer ?
#
loop_
_entity_poly.entity_id
_entity_poly.type
_entity_poly.pdbx_seq_one_letter_code
_entity_poly.pdbx_strand_id
1 'polypeptide(L)'
;PDWIRQYLPQDRESLLRSDAFRSLVFILLAGVAIWAWVIQKIKSTHVAIAMGLLILTDMWTVDKRYLNNDHFVQKREFNNQYQPRPVDKAILADKDPNYRVLDLAVNTFNDSHTSYHHKTIGGYSAAKLQRYQDIIEYFIYPEMQSIGQTLESTPTLSALEESLSKQKVLNMLNTKYLIVQANAAPVNNKYAYGNAWFVKDYEFVETPDEELLGLKQIDPKETAVISKDFESVIQDKGFNFDENATIQLTSYAPNKLEYKTSAANEQLAVFSEVYYPKGWNVYVDGNKTDLLRADYILRAMIVPAGEHTITFEFKPESYYLGARVSAISSSLLLLALLSGIVFYITRYIKKKE
;
A
#
# COMPACT_ATOMS: atom_id res chain seq x y z
N PRO A 1 31.58 0.93 -4.27
CA PRO A 1 32.66 0.45 -5.13
C PRO A 1 33.42 1.63 -5.72
N ASP A 2 34.75 1.58 -5.73
CA ASP A 2 35.61 2.71 -6.14
C ASP A 2 35.42 3.11 -7.59
N TRP A 3 35.04 2.17 -8.46
CA TRP A 3 34.73 2.47 -9.85
C TRP A 3 33.55 3.44 -10.02
N ILE A 4 32.53 3.37 -9.13
CA ILE A 4 31.40 4.33 -9.15
C ILE A 4 31.91 5.73 -8.84
N ARG A 5 32.77 5.88 -7.83
CA ARG A 5 33.35 7.18 -7.44
C ARG A 5 34.21 7.79 -8.54
N GLN A 6 34.83 6.94 -9.33
CA GLN A 6 35.70 7.38 -10.43
C GLN A 6 34.92 7.75 -11.68
N TYR A 7 33.99 6.92 -12.16
CA TYR A 7 33.32 7.10 -13.44
C TYR A 7 32.04 7.96 -13.36
N LEU A 8 31.29 7.91 -12.26
CA LEU A 8 30.06 8.68 -12.11
C LEU A 8 30.23 10.20 -12.26
N PRO A 9 31.30 10.86 -11.73
CA PRO A 9 31.54 12.27 -11.96
C PRO A 9 31.85 12.58 -13.44
N GLN A 10 32.60 11.72 -14.10
CA GLN A 10 32.97 11.89 -15.54
C GLN A 10 31.75 11.80 -16.44
N ASP A 11 30.88 10.83 -16.22
CA ASP A 11 29.64 10.66 -16.94
C ASP A 11 28.70 11.85 -16.73
N ARG A 12 28.58 12.32 -15.49
CA ARG A 12 27.78 13.52 -15.16
C ARG A 12 28.32 14.78 -15.83
N GLU A 13 29.63 14.96 -15.83
CA GLU A 13 30.26 16.10 -16.49
C GLU A 13 30.06 16.07 -18.00
N SER A 14 30.25 14.94 -18.63
CA SER A 14 30.00 14.74 -20.06
C SER A 14 28.54 15.02 -20.45
N LEU A 15 27.60 14.50 -19.66
CA LEU A 15 26.18 14.73 -19.85
C LEU A 15 25.80 16.21 -19.67
N LEU A 16 26.33 16.87 -18.63
CA LEU A 16 26.11 18.29 -18.38
C LEU A 16 26.61 19.16 -19.51
N ARG A 17 27.82 18.90 -20.02
CA ARG A 17 28.40 19.63 -21.18
C ARG A 17 27.54 19.46 -22.44
N SER A 18 27.10 18.24 -22.72
CA SER A 18 26.24 17.93 -23.87
C SER A 18 24.89 18.65 -23.76
N ASP A 19 24.27 18.64 -22.59
CA ASP A 19 23.00 19.31 -22.34
C ASP A 19 23.11 20.83 -22.38
N ALA A 20 24.19 21.40 -21.84
CA ALA A 20 24.46 22.82 -21.90
C ALA A 20 24.65 23.30 -23.36
N PHE A 21 25.40 22.55 -24.16
CA PHE A 21 25.58 22.86 -25.57
C PHE A 21 24.26 22.78 -26.37
N ARG A 22 23.49 21.69 -26.16
CA ARG A 22 22.17 21.55 -26.75
C ARG A 22 21.25 22.73 -26.38
N SER A 23 21.15 23.06 -25.10
CA SER A 23 20.32 24.17 -24.63
C SER A 23 20.75 25.52 -25.24
N LEU A 24 22.07 25.75 -25.37
CA LEU A 24 22.57 26.94 -26.04
C LEU A 24 22.10 27.04 -27.50
N VAL A 25 22.14 25.94 -28.24
CA VAL A 25 21.68 25.90 -29.64
C VAL A 25 20.18 26.23 -29.73
N PHE A 26 19.33 25.65 -28.88
CA PHE A 26 17.90 25.92 -28.87
C PHE A 26 17.59 27.35 -28.45
N ILE A 27 18.32 27.93 -27.48
CA ILE A 27 18.20 29.35 -27.06
C ILE A 27 18.56 30.28 -28.20
N LEU A 28 19.65 29.99 -28.92
CA LEU A 28 20.06 30.80 -30.07
C LEU A 28 19.03 30.76 -31.20
N LEU A 29 18.50 29.58 -31.53
CA LEU A 29 17.46 29.41 -32.56
C LEU A 29 16.17 30.14 -32.17
N ALA A 30 15.74 30.06 -30.91
CA ALA A 30 14.60 30.78 -30.38
C ALA A 30 14.84 32.31 -30.44
N GLY A 31 16.04 32.73 -30.05
CA GLY A 31 16.46 34.14 -30.15
C GLY A 31 16.40 34.69 -31.58
N VAL A 32 16.89 33.90 -32.56
CA VAL A 32 16.82 34.30 -33.99
C VAL A 32 15.36 34.38 -34.46
N ALA A 33 14.50 33.45 -34.07
CA ALA A 33 13.09 33.47 -34.43
C ALA A 33 12.38 34.73 -33.85
N ILE A 34 12.62 35.07 -32.60
CA ILE A 34 12.08 36.27 -31.94
C ILE A 34 12.65 37.54 -32.58
N TRP A 35 13.96 37.59 -32.84
CA TRP A 35 14.60 38.71 -33.49
C TRP A 35 14.02 38.98 -34.89
N ALA A 36 13.85 37.93 -35.71
CA ALA A 36 13.25 38.05 -37.04
C ALA A 36 11.80 38.57 -36.98
N TRP A 37 11.07 38.29 -35.93
CA TRP A 37 9.74 38.87 -35.69
C TRP A 37 9.82 40.34 -35.29
N VAL A 38 10.70 40.71 -34.37
CA VAL A 38 10.87 42.10 -33.93
C VAL A 38 11.22 43.02 -35.09
N ILE A 39 12.08 42.55 -36.02
CA ILE A 39 12.40 43.32 -37.26
C ILE A 39 11.34 43.16 -38.37
N GLN A 40 10.18 42.59 -38.02
CA GLN A 40 9.00 42.39 -38.89
C GLN A 40 9.26 41.60 -40.19
N LYS A 41 10.27 40.76 -40.22
CA LYS A 41 10.54 39.83 -41.34
C LYS A 41 9.60 38.64 -41.39
N ILE A 42 9.04 38.20 -40.23
CA ILE A 42 8.11 37.11 -40.12
C ILE A 42 6.90 37.50 -39.26
N LYS A 43 5.76 36.82 -39.48
CA LYS A 43 4.52 37.08 -38.73
C LYS A 43 4.58 36.33 -37.38
N SER A 44 3.84 36.81 -36.36
CA SER A 44 3.73 36.20 -35.04
C SER A 44 3.34 34.71 -35.09
N THR A 45 2.47 34.35 -36.05
CA THR A 45 2.05 32.94 -36.25
C THR A 45 3.23 32.04 -36.61
N HIS A 46 4.17 32.51 -37.44
CA HIS A 46 5.35 31.69 -37.81
C HIS A 46 6.30 31.53 -36.61
N VAL A 47 6.43 32.56 -35.77
CA VAL A 47 7.22 32.49 -34.54
C VAL A 47 6.60 31.48 -33.58
N ALA A 48 5.28 31.50 -33.39
CA ALA A 48 4.58 30.56 -32.52
C ALA A 48 4.78 29.11 -33.00
N ILE A 49 4.69 28.85 -34.30
CA ILE A 49 4.96 27.52 -34.89
C ILE A 49 6.42 27.13 -34.69
N ALA A 50 7.38 28.02 -34.97
CA ALA A 50 8.80 27.76 -34.80
C ALA A 50 9.16 27.43 -33.35
N MET A 51 8.64 28.21 -32.40
CA MET A 51 8.81 27.95 -30.97
C MET A 51 8.20 26.61 -30.53
N GLY A 52 6.99 26.28 -31.03
CA GLY A 52 6.37 24.98 -30.78
C GLY A 52 7.21 23.81 -31.28
N LEU A 53 7.75 23.94 -32.49
CA LEU A 53 8.63 22.92 -33.05
C LEU A 53 9.95 22.78 -32.28
N LEU A 54 10.57 23.87 -31.89
CA LEU A 54 11.79 23.89 -31.08
C LEU A 54 11.56 23.19 -29.73
N ILE A 55 10.47 23.54 -29.04
CA ILE A 55 10.10 22.94 -27.75
C ILE A 55 9.86 21.43 -27.93
N LEU A 56 9.06 21.03 -28.92
CA LEU A 56 8.77 19.62 -29.16
C LEU A 56 10.05 18.82 -29.47
N THR A 57 10.96 19.39 -30.28
CA THR A 57 12.21 18.71 -30.63
C THR A 57 13.14 18.61 -29.42
N ASP A 58 13.25 19.66 -28.62
CA ASP A 58 14.07 19.66 -27.41
C ASP A 58 13.54 18.62 -26.38
N MET A 59 12.25 18.68 -26.07
CA MET A 59 11.59 17.73 -25.18
C MET A 59 11.73 16.29 -25.68
N TRP A 60 11.45 16.03 -26.95
CA TRP A 60 11.55 14.70 -27.53
C TRP A 60 12.95 14.09 -27.40
N THR A 61 14.00 14.88 -27.62
CA THR A 61 15.37 14.38 -27.50
C THR A 61 15.77 14.06 -26.07
N VAL A 62 15.23 14.77 -25.09
CA VAL A 62 15.43 14.48 -23.66
C VAL A 62 14.62 13.27 -23.23
N ASP A 63 13.34 13.23 -23.57
CA ASP A 63 12.42 12.18 -23.16
C ASP A 63 12.87 10.80 -23.66
N LYS A 64 13.43 10.76 -24.88
CA LYS A 64 14.01 9.53 -25.47
C LYS A 64 15.19 8.92 -24.67
N ARG A 65 15.84 9.68 -23.79
CA ARG A 65 16.86 9.14 -22.88
C ARG A 65 16.26 8.34 -21.75
N TYR A 66 15.07 8.77 -21.27
CA TYR A 66 14.41 8.17 -20.12
C TYR A 66 13.42 7.09 -20.55
N LEU A 67 12.79 7.25 -21.72
CA LEU A 67 11.84 6.29 -22.25
C LEU A 67 12.06 6.10 -23.76
N ASN A 68 12.67 5.00 -24.12
CA ASN A 68 12.93 4.61 -25.50
C ASN A 68 12.45 3.17 -25.76
N ASN A 69 12.64 2.67 -26.98
CA ASN A 69 12.14 1.35 -27.37
C ASN A 69 12.79 0.20 -26.57
N ASP A 70 14.00 0.40 -26.04
CA ASP A 70 14.73 -0.62 -25.26
C ASP A 70 14.09 -0.88 -23.90
N HIS A 71 13.26 0.07 -23.40
CA HIS A 71 12.51 -0.07 -22.15
C HIS A 71 11.16 -0.78 -22.33
N PHE A 72 10.75 -1.06 -23.58
CA PHE A 72 9.52 -1.79 -23.85
C PHE A 72 9.82 -3.26 -24.14
N VAL A 73 9.22 -4.12 -23.36
CA VAL A 73 9.24 -5.57 -23.59
C VAL A 73 7.95 -6.01 -24.29
N GLN A 74 7.99 -7.16 -24.95
CA GLN A 74 6.80 -7.73 -25.56
C GLN A 74 5.76 -8.06 -24.46
N LYS A 75 4.47 -7.89 -24.77
CA LYS A 75 3.37 -8.19 -23.83
C LYS A 75 3.46 -9.61 -23.26
N ARG A 76 3.92 -10.59 -24.06
CA ARG A 76 4.11 -11.97 -23.61
C ARG A 76 5.20 -12.07 -22.53
N GLU A 77 6.30 -11.38 -22.72
CA GLU A 77 7.42 -11.35 -21.79
C GLU A 77 7.01 -10.66 -20.49
N PHE A 78 6.35 -9.50 -20.59
CA PHE A 78 5.77 -8.82 -19.43
C PHE A 78 4.82 -9.73 -18.63
N ASN A 79 3.89 -10.41 -19.30
CA ASN A 79 2.96 -11.31 -18.63
C ASN A 79 3.67 -12.53 -18.00
N ASN A 80 4.81 -12.97 -18.57
CA ASN A 80 5.57 -14.11 -18.03
C ASN A 80 6.29 -13.75 -16.72
N GLN A 81 6.65 -12.48 -16.49
CA GLN A 81 7.31 -12.05 -15.26
C GLN A 81 6.45 -12.26 -14.01
N TYR A 82 5.11 -12.19 -14.17
CA TYR A 82 4.15 -12.33 -13.08
C TYR A 82 3.38 -13.65 -13.14
N GLN A 83 3.93 -14.69 -13.76
CA GLN A 83 3.33 -16.00 -13.68
C GLN A 83 3.49 -16.60 -12.29
N PRO A 84 2.44 -17.22 -11.72
CA PRO A 84 2.53 -17.80 -10.39
C PRO A 84 3.56 -18.95 -10.39
N ARG A 85 4.50 -18.89 -9.46
CA ARG A 85 5.50 -19.93 -9.19
C ARG A 85 4.81 -21.21 -8.70
N PRO A 86 5.47 -22.37 -8.68
CA PRO A 86 4.91 -23.60 -8.12
C PRO A 86 4.39 -23.42 -6.69
N VAL A 87 5.13 -22.71 -5.84
CA VAL A 87 4.73 -22.39 -4.46
C VAL A 87 3.48 -21.52 -4.41
N ASP A 88 3.37 -20.51 -5.29
CA ASP A 88 2.21 -19.62 -5.35
C ASP A 88 0.94 -20.39 -5.73
N LYS A 89 1.05 -21.33 -6.70
CA LYS A 89 -0.08 -22.20 -7.10
C LYS A 89 -0.55 -23.09 -5.95
N ALA A 90 0.37 -23.59 -5.13
CA ALA A 90 0.03 -24.39 -3.97
C ALA A 90 -0.73 -23.56 -2.92
N ILE A 91 -0.29 -22.33 -2.66
CA ILE A 91 -0.96 -21.42 -1.72
C ILE A 91 -2.32 -20.99 -2.25
N LEU A 92 -2.45 -20.64 -3.54
CA LEU A 92 -3.71 -20.24 -4.18
C LEU A 92 -4.78 -21.35 -4.21
N ALA A 93 -4.40 -22.59 -3.95
CA ALA A 93 -5.36 -23.69 -3.80
C ALA A 93 -6.13 -23.65 -2.46
N ASP A 94 -5.63 -22.87 -1.47
CA ASP A 94 -6.33 -22.67 -0.20
C ASP A 94 -7.59 -21.80 -0.43
N LYS A 95 -8.70 -22.27 0.16
CA LYS A 95 -10.01 -21.58 0.06
C LYS A 95 -10.26 -20.56 1.17
N ASP A 96 -9.33 -20.41 2.11
CA ASP A 96 -9.43 -19.38 3.15
C ASP A 96 -9.46 -17.99 2.49
N PRO A 97 -10.46 -17.16 2.77
CA PRO A 97 -10.64 -15.89 2.07
C PRO A 97 -9.60 -14.83 2.45
N ASN A 98 -8.90 -15.00 3.58
CA ASN A 98 -8.02 -13.95 4.09
C ASN A 98 -6.89 -14.47 4.98
N TYR A 99 -5.69 -14.46 4.47
CA TYR A 99 -4.43 -14.72 5.17
C TYR A 99 -3.30 -13.90 4.53
N ARG A 100 -2.16 -13.83 5.21
CA ARG A 100 -0.95 -13.19 4.66
C ARG A 100 0.14 -14.22 4.43
N VAL A 101 1.02 -13.87 3.49
CA VAL A 101 2.18 -14.68 3.09
C VAL A 101 3.45 -13.90 3.41
N LEU A 102 4.41 -14.54 4.03
CA LEU A 102 5.77 -14.05 4.19
C LEU A 102 6.66 -14.73 3.14
N ASP A 103 7.23 -13.99 2.23
CA ASP A 103 8.13 -14.50 1.20
C ASP A 103 9.57 -14.14 1.53
N LEU A 104 10.35 -15.17 1.86
CA LEU A 104 11.79 -15.08 2.15
C LEU A 104 12.66 -15.40 0.92
N ALA A 105 12.05 -15.89 -0.17
CA ALA A 105 12.76 -16.20 -1.41
C ALA A 105 13.05 -14.95 -2.27
N VAL A 106 12.48 -13.81 -1.92
CA VAL A 106 12.66 -12.52 -2.58
C VAL A 106 13.01 -11.44 -1.55
N ASN A 107 13.31 -10.22 -2.00
CA ASN A 107 13.43 -9.10 -1.07
C ASN A 107 12.04 -8.72 -0.55
N THR A 108 11.68 -9.18 0.64
CA THR A 108 10.34 -9.10 1.23
C THR A 108 9.71 -7.71 1.14
N PHE A 109 10.48 -6.63 1.33
CA PHE A 109 9.97 -5.25 1.39
C PHE A 109 10.26 -4.41 0.15
N ASN A 110 10.91 -4.98 -0.87
CA ASN A 110 11.29 -4.27 -2.08
C ASN A 110 10.97 -5.05 -3.37
N ASP A 111 10.10 -6.05 -3.28
CA ASP A 111 9.64 -6.88 -4.39
C ASP A 111 8.11 -6.82 -4.50
N SER A 112 7.60 -6.92 -5.72
CA SER A 112 6.16 -6.86 -6.00
C SER A 112 5.55 -8.21 -6.39
N HIS A 113 6.35 -9.23 -6.66
CA HIS A 113 5.88 -10.51 -7.17
C HIS A 113 4.89 -11.19 -6.21
N THR A 114 5.24 -11.24 -4.93
CA THR A 114 4.39 -11.87 -3.91
C THR A 114 3.06 -11.14 -3.77
N SER A 115 3.07 -9.79 -3.76
CA SER A 115 1.85 -8.97 -3.65
C SER A 115 0.96 -9.04 -4.88
N TYR A 116 1.48 -9.49 -6.02
CA TYR A 116 0.69 -9.72 -7.23
C TYR A 116 -0.26 -10.93 -7.09
N HIS A 117 0.14 -11.94 -6.32
CA HIS A 117 -0.61 -13.18 -6.15
C HIS A 117 -1.27 -13.32 -4.77
N HIS A 118 -0.67 -12.72 -3.72
CA HIS A 118 -1.05 -12.93 -2.33
C HIS A 118 -1.12 -11.61 -1.57
N LYS A 119 -1.88 -11.60 -0.48
CA LYS A 119 -1.71 -10.59 0.58
C LYS A 119 -0.38 -10.88 1.27
N THR A 120 0.56 -9.98 1.19
CA THR A 120 1.91 -10.16 1.73
C THR A 120 2.13 -9.34 2.99
N ILE A 121 3.00 -9.82 3.86
CA ILE A 121 3.55 -9.03 4.97
C ILE A 121 4.43 -7.89 4.46
N GLY A 122 5.07 -8.08 3.31
CA GLY A 122 6.00 -7.15 2.70
C GLY A 122 5.42 -6.37 1.53
N GLY A 123 6.20 -6.27 0.47
CA GLY A 123 5.90 -5.49 -0.73
C GLY A 123 6.44 -4.07 -0.66
N TYR A 124 6.61 -3.45 -1.83
CA TYR A 124 7.05 -2.06 -1.92
C TYR A 124 5.86 -1.12 -1.92
N SER A 125 5.87 -0.12 -1.04
CA SER A 125 4.93 0.99 -1.04
C SER A 125 5.60 2.28 -0.59
N ALA A 126 5.56 3.31 -1.42
CA ALA A 126 6.05 4.64 -1.07
C ALA A 126 5.14 5.35 -0.03
N ALA A 127 3.88 4.92 0.09
CA ALA A 127 2.89 5.48 1.01
C ALA A 127 2.62 4.56 2.21
N LYS A 128 3.64 3.84 2.68
CA LYS A 128 3.54 2.97 3.84
C LYS A 128 3.22 3.78 5.11
N LEU A 129 2.32 3.27 5.95
CA LEU A 129 2.03 3.87 7.24
C LEU A 129 3.28 3.81 8.14
N GLN A 130 3.61 4.92 8.83
CA GLN A 130 4.76 4.97 9.72
C GLN A 130 4.70 3.88 10.80
N ARG A 131 3.55 3.68 11.45
CA ARG A 131 3.36 2.60 12.44
C ARG A 131 3.65 1.20 11.87
N TYR A 132 3.35 0.96 10.58
CA TYR A 132 3.69 -0.31 9.95
C TYR A 132 5.20 -0.42 9.70
N GLN A 133 5.88 0.68 9.36
CA GLN A 133 7.33 0.73 9.23
C GLN A 133 8.01 0.44 10.58
N ASP A 134 7.50 1.00 11.67
CA ASP A 134 8.01 0.74 13.02
C ASP A 134 7.87 -0.76 13.39
N ILE A 135 6.72 -1.37 13.09
CA ILE A 135 6.54 -2.83 13.28
C ILE A 135 7.52 -3.65 12.43
N ILE A 136 7.81 -3.22 11.20
CA ILE A 136 8.83 -3.88 10.37
C ILE A 136 10.18 -3.83 11.06
N GLU A 137 10.61 -2.67 11.51
CA GLU A 137 11.95 -2.45 12.06
C GLU A 137 12.13 -3.11 13.43
N TYR A 138 11.15 -2.96 14.33
CA TYR A 138 11.27 -3.42 15.72
C TYR A 138 10.88 -4.86 15.94
N PHE A 139 10.10 -5.48 15.01
CA PHE A 139 9.58 -6.84 15.20
C PHE A 139 9.75 -7.72 13.97
N ILE A 140 9.26 -7.34 12.78
CA ILE A 140 9.23 -8.26 11.64
C ILE A 140 10.66 -8.61 11.19
N TYR A 141 11.58 -7.65 11.11
CA TYR A 141 12.98 -7.94 10.79
C TYR A 141 13.65 -8.86 11.82
N PRO A 142 13.57 -8.62 13.14
CA PRO A 142 14.07 -9.56 14.14
C PRO A 142 13.45 -10.96 14.04
N GLU A 143 12.13 -11.05 13.82
CA GLU A 143 11.43 -12.31 13.65
C GLU A 143 11.90 -13.06 12.39
N MET A 144 12.06 -12.34 11.25
CA MET A 144 12.63 -12.90 10.01
C MET A 144 14.07 -13.38 10.22
N GLN A 145 14.89 -12.64 10.96
CA GLN A 145 16.26 -13.05 11.29
C GLN A 145 16.26 -14.34 12.12
N SER A 146 15.39 -14.44 13.12
CA SER A 146 15.25 -15.65 13.94
C SER A 146 14.86 -16.88 13.10
N ILE A 147 13.92 -16.70 12.16
CA ILE A 147 13.53 -17.74 11.20
C ILE A 147 14.71 -18.11 10.30
N GLY A 148 15.43 -17.12 9.77
CA GLY A 148 16.62 -17.32 8.92
C GLY A 148 17.71 -18.11 9.63
N GLN A 149 18.05 -17.75 10.87
CA GLN A 149 19.01 -18.49 11.70
C GLN A 149 18.60 -19.93 11.95
N THR A 150 17.31 -20.17 12.15
CA THR A 150 16.78 -21.53 12.30
C THR A 150 16.96 -22.34 11.01
N LEU A 151 16.67 -21.75 9.86
CA LEU A 151 16.85 -22.38 8.55
C LEU A 151 18.33 -22.69 8.22
N GLU A 152 19.25 -21.84 8.68
CA GLU A 152 20.70 -22.05 8.49
C GLU A 152 21.27 -23.09 9.44
N SER A 153 20.88 -23.07 10.72
CA SER A 153 21.45 -23.93 11.76
C SER A 153 20.81 -25.31 11.83
N THR A 154 19.50 -25.40 11.67
CA THR A 154 18.71 -26.63 11.81
C THR A 154 17.58 -26.66 10.78
N PRO A 155 17.85 -26.96 9.50
CA PRO A 155 16.86 -26.88 8.42
C PRO A 155 15.85 -28.06 8.47
N THR A 156 15.16 -28.22 9.58
CA THR A 156 14.10 -29.20 9.76
C THR A 156 12.75 -28.51 9.90
N LEU A 157 11.69 -29.19 9.44
CA LEU A 157 10.34 -28.64 9.57
C LEU A 157 9.95 -28.44 11.04
N SER A 158 10.34 -29.38 11.93
CA SER A 158 10.07 -29.26 13.37
C SER A 158 10.73 -28.04 14.01
N ALA A 159 12.00 -27.78 13.70
CA ALA A 159 12.70 -26.58 14.21
C ALA A 159 12.08 -25.28 13.69
N LEU A 160 11.67 -25.29 12.42
CA LEU A 160 10.98 -24.16 11.82
C LEU A 160 9.60 -23.93 12.46
N GLU A 161 8.82 -24.96 12.70
CA GLU A 161 7.55 -24.85 13.41
C GLU A 161 7.74 -24.32 14.83
N GLU A 162 8.74 -24.79 15.57
CA GLU A 162 9.07 -24.26 16.88
C GLU A 162 9.49 -22.77 16.81
N SER A 163 10.29 -22.40 15.82
CA SER A 163 10.62 -20.99 15.59
C SER A 163 9.36 -20.15 15.34
N LEU A 164 8.45 -20.62 14.48
CA LEU A 164 7.21 -19.92 14.14
C LEU A 164 6.27 -19.73 15.34
N SER A 165 6.25 -20.67 16.29
CA SER A 165 5.44 -20.54 17.51
C SER A 165 5.84 -19.34 18.38
N LYS A 166 7.07 -18.85 18.22
CA LYS A 166 7.65 -17.73 18.98
C LYS A 166 7.49 -16.36 18.29
N GLN A 167 7.02 -16.32 17.03
CA GLN A 167 6.94 -15.12 16.23
C GLN A 167 5.60 -14.39 16.45
N LYS A 168 5.51 -13.62 17.52
CA LYS A 168 4.25 -12.98 17.98
C LYS A 168 3.63 -12.08 16.92
N VAL A 169 4.45 -11.23 16.28
CA VAL A 169 3.95 -10.21 15.35
C VAL A 169 3.56 -10.83 14.00
N LEU A 170 4.33 -11.75 13.47
CA LEU A 170 3.92 -12.51 12.28
C LEU A 170 2.63 -13.31 12.52
N ASN A 171 2.47 -13.88 13.72
CA ASN A 171 1.28 -14.65 14.08
C ASN A 171 0.02 -13.76 14.23
N MET A 172 0.15 -12.59 14.89
CA MET A 172 -0.97 -11.63 15.01
C MET A 172 -1.36 -10.98 13.67
N LEU A 173 -0.41 -10.88 12.73
CA LEU A 173 -0.66 -10.43 11.36
C LEU A 173 -1.27 -11.53 10.47
N ASN A 174 -1.66 -12.68 11.01
CA ASN A 174 -2.22 -13.81 10.27
C ASN A 174 -1.32 -14.28 9.12
N THR A 175 -0.01 -14.41 9.41
CA THR A 175 0.96 -14.95 8.44
C THR A 175 0.80 -16.47 8.37
N LYS A 176 -0.08 -16.94 7.50
CA LYS A 176 -0.45 -18.36 7.38
C LYS A 176 0.59 -19.17 6.60
N TYR A 177 1.24 -18.55 5.63
CA TYR A 177 2.22 -19.24 4.79
C TYR A 177 3.55 -18.51 4.75
N LEU A 178 4.64 -19.32 4.77
CA LEU A 178 5.99 -18.85 4.46
C LEU A 178 6.46 -19.47 3.14
N ILE A 179 7.05 -18.66 2.29
CA ILE A 179 7.76 -19.09 1.08
C ILE A 179 9.26 -19.01 1.39
N VAL A 180 9.90 -20.16 1.52
CA VAL A 180 11.37 -20.25 1.70
C VAL A 180 12.06 -20.38 0.36
N GLN A 181 11.45 -21.08 -0.59
CA GLN A 181 11.97 -21.30 -1.93
C GLN A 181 10.82 -21.28 -2.97
N ALA A 182 11.07 -20.68 -4.14
CA ALA A 182 10.08 -20.52 -5.19
C ALA A 182 9.51 -21.86 -5.74
N ASN A 183 10.33 -22.91 -5.72
CA ASN A 183 9.99 -24.22 -6.30
C ASN A 183 9.71 -25.31 -5.26
N ALA A 184 9.70 -24.97 -3.97
CA ALA A 184 9.37 -25.88 -2.89
C ALA A 184 7.91 -25.72 -2.45
N ALA A 185 7.42 -26.65 -1.62
CA ALA A 185 6.13 -26.48 -0.96
C ALA A 185 6.17 -25.31 0.03
N PRO A 186 5.09 -24.52 0.17
CA PRO A 186 5.01 -23.48 1.19
C PRO A 186 5.01 -24.10 2.59
N VAL A 187 5.57 -23.40 3.55
CA VAL A 187 5.48 -23.78 4.95
C VAL A 187 4.19 -23.22 5.54
N ASN A 188 3.34 -24.09 6.08
CA ASN A 188 2.11 -23.68 6.75
C ASN A 188 2.42 -23.31 8.21
N ASN A 189 2.11 -22.09 8.60
CA ASN A 189 2.22 -21.60 9.96
C ASN A 189 0.91 -21.86 10.74
N LYS A 190 0.87 -22.92 11.49
CA LYS A 190 -0.29 -23.28 12.33
C LYS A 190 -0.47 -22.40 13.58
N TYR A 191 0.47 -21.51 13.85
CA TYR A 191 0.45 -20.56 14.99
C TYR A 191 -0.11 -19.20 14.63
N ALA A 192 -0.42 -18.91 13.36
CA ALA A 192 -1.13 -17.72 12.96
C ALA A 192 -2.46 -17.60 13.72
N TYR A 193 -2.77 -16.41 14.27
CA TYR A 193 -3.95 -16.23 15.13
C TYR A 193 -5.28 -16.19 14.34
N GLY A 194 -5.22 -16.25 13.02
CA GLY A 194 -6.38 -16.14 12.16
C GLY A 194 -6.79 -14.70 11.88
N ASN A 195 -8.02 -14.52 11.43
CA ASN A 195 -8.53 -13.22 11.01
C ASN A 195 -8.95 -12.32 12.16
N ALA A 196 -9.35 -12.93 13.30
CA ALA A 196 -9.72 -12.23 14.52
C ALA A 196 -9.71 -13.22 15.70
N TRP A 197 -9.53 -12.71 16.90
CA TRP A 197 -9.60 -13.47 18.15
C TRP A 197 -10.10 -12.60 19.30
N PHE A 198 -10.56 -13.20 20.37
CA PHE A 198 -10.88 -12.54 21.63
C PHE A 198 -9.66 -12.58 22.55
N VAL A 199 -9.41 -11.49 23.26
CA VAL A 199 -8.37 -11.39 24.29
C VAL A 199 -8.96 -11.48 25.68
N LYS A 200 -8.18 -12.00 26.63
CA LYS A 200 -8.60 -12.15 28.03
C LYS A 200 -8.48 -10.86 28.81
N ASP A 201 -7.48 -10.04 28.45
CA ASP A 201 -7.13 -8.85 29.19
C ASP A 201 -6.61 -7.76 28.25
N TYR A 202 -6.42 -6.56 28.77
CA TYR A 202 -5.81 -5.45 28.07
C TYR A 202 -5.00 -4.55 29.01
N GLU A 203 -3.99 -3.90 28.46
CA GLU A 203 -3.15 -2.93 29.17
C GLU A 203 -3.26 -1.56 28.51
N PHE A 204 -3.57 -0.53 29.32
CA PHE A 204 -3.51 0.84 28.81
C PHE A 204 -2.08 1.40 28.87
N VAL A 205 -1.73 2.14 27.83
CA VAL A 205 -0.45 2.85 27.70
C VAL A 205 -0.67 4.31 27.32
N GLU A 206 0.23 5.18 27.79
CA GLU A 206 0.10 6.63 27.60
C GLU A 206 0.64 7.10 26.24
N THR A 207 1.71 6.48 25.76
CA THR A 207 2.46 6.95 24.60
C THR A 207 2.54 5.91 23.50
N PRO A 208 2.72 6.32 22.22
CA PRO A 208 2.96 5.40 21.12
C PRO A 208 4.20 4.50 21.32
N ASP A 209 5.24 5.01 21.98
CA ASP A 209 6.46 4.24 22.25
C ASP A 209 6.17 3.13 23.27
N GLU A 210 5.39 3.40 24.31
CA GLU A 210 4.94 2.40 25.27
C GLU A 210 4.03 1.37 24.59
N GLU A 211 3.14 1.79 23.67
CA GLU A 211 2.28 0.89 22.88
C GLU A 211 3.14 -0.07 22.02
N LEU A 212 4.17 0.46 21.36
CA LEU A 212 5.11 -0.34 20.56
C LEU A 212 5.93 -1.31 21.41
N LEU A 213 6.51 -0.82 22.51
CA LEU A 213 7.37 -1.62 23.39
C LEU A 213 6.58 -2.62 24.21
N GLY A 214 5.33 -2.31 24.57
CA GLY A 214 4.41 -3.20 25.29
C GLY A 214 4.22 -4.54 24.56
N LEU A 215 4.19 -4.53 23.23
CA LEU A 215 4.12 -5.77 22.42
C LEU A 215 5.25 -6.77 22.72
N LYS A 216 6.42 -6.33 23.19
CA LYS A 216 7.50 -7.24 23.58
C LYS A 216 7.17 -8.02 24.86
N GLN A 217 6.38 -7.42 25.74
CA GLN A 217 6.15 -7.92 27.08
C GLN A 217 4.92 -8.82 27.19
N ILE A 218 3.93 -8.62 26.33
CA ILE A 218 2.67 -9.39 26.33
C ILE A 218 2.70 -10.55 25.35
N ASP A 219 1.71 -11.44 25.49
CA ASP A 219 1.26 -12.32 24.42
C ASP A 219 0.03 -11.70 23.74
N PRO A 220 0.11 -11.23 22.49
CA PRO A 220 -1.02 -10.56 21.82
C PRO A 220 -2.23 -11.46 21.60
N LYS A 221 -2.08 -12.78 21.82
CA LYS A 221 -3.20 -13.71 21.77
C LYS A 221 -4.05 -13.65 23.05
N GLU A 222 -3.45 -13.29 24.17
CA GLU A 222 -4.08 -13.28 25.49
C GLU A 222 -4.42 -11.87 25.97
N THR A 223 -3.52 -10.91 25.70
CA THR A 223 -3.61 -9.53 26.21
C THR A 223 -3.39 -8.53 25.07
N ALA A 224 -4.22 -7.49 25.02
CA ALA A 224 -4.06 -6.41 24.04
C ALA A 224 -3.43 -5.16 24.66
N VAL A 225 -2.51 -4.50 23.98
CA VAL A 225 -2.01 -3.16 24.36
C VAL A 225 -2.86 -2.10 23.69
N ILE A 226 -3.44 -1.20 24.46
CA ILE A 226 -4.37 -0.17 23.98
C ILE A 226 -3.94 1.21 24.47
N SER A 227 -3.94 2.20 23.56
CA SER A 227 -3.69 3.60 23.94
C SER A 227 -4.80 4.13 24.84
N LYS A 228 -4.44 4.91 25.85
CA LYS A 228 -5.40 5.65 26.69
C LYS A 228 -6.31 6.60 25.91
N ASP A 229 -6.00 6.95 24.69
CA ASP A 229 -6.91 7.67 23.79
C ASP A 229 -8.28 6.98 23.65
N PHE A 230 -8.33 5.66 23.86
CA PHE A 230 -9.54 4.84 23.75
C PHE A 230 -10.16 4.46 25.11
N GLU A 231 -9.64 4.97 26.23
CA GLU A 231 -10.14 4.66 27.58
C GLU A 231 -11.64 4.94 27.73
N SER A 232 -12.13 6.05 27.18
CA SER A 232 -13.55 6.41 27.22
C SER A 232 -14.46 5.41 26.50
N VAL A 233 -13.96 4.64 25.57
CA VAL A 233 -14.72 3.62 24.84
C VAL A 233 -14.79 2.33 25.65
N ILE A 234 -13.70 1.96 26.31
CA ILE A 234 -13.61 0.74 27.12
C ILE A 234 -14.21 0.96 28.52
N GLN A 235 -14.12 2.19 29.08
CA GLN A 235 -14.75 2.57 30.35
C GLN A 235 -14.40 1.64 31.52
N ASP A 236 -13.12 1.26 31.67
CA ASP A 236 -12.63 0.35 32.72
C ASP A 236 -13.40 -1.00 32.79
N LYS A 237 -13.96 -1.46 31.68
CA LYS A 237 -14.66 -2.74 31.64
C LYS A 237 -13.68 -3.88 31.86
N GLY A 238 -13.91 -4.65 32.92
CA GLY A 238 -13.34 -5.97 33.04
C GLY A 238 -14.14 -6.95 32.18
N PHE A 239 -13.50 -7.60 31.22
CA PHE A 239 -14.17 -8.62 30.40
C PHE A 239 -14.16 -9.96 31.13
N ASN A 240 -15.35 -10.57 31.29
CA ASN A 240 -15.43 -11.95 31.72
C ASN A 240 -15.20 -12.85 30.50
N PHE A 241 -13.96 -13.31 30.31
CA PHE A 241 -13.54 -14.06 29.13
C PHE A 241 -14.35 -15.34 28.96
N ASP A 242 -14.88 -15.51 27.77
CA ASP A 242 -15.63 -16.72 27.38
C ASP A 242 -14.73 -17.61 26.50
N GLU A 243 -14.27 -18.73 27.05
CA GLU A 243 -13.43 -19.70 26.31
C GLU A 243 -14.14 -20.36 25.11
N ASN A 244 -15.49 -20.32 25.09
CA ASN A 244 -16.29 -20.86 24.00
C ASN A 244 -16.68 -19.80 22.96
N ALA A 245 -16.31 -18.52 23.19
CA ALA A 245 -16.61 -17.48 22.26
C ALA A 245 -15.94 -17.72 20.91
N THR A 246 -16.68 -17.45 19.84
CA THR A 246 -16.19 -17.63 18.47
C THR A 246 -16.32 -16.34 17.68
N ILE A 247 -15.31 -16.08 16.84
CA ILE A 247 -15.33 -15.00 15.84
C ILE A 247 -14.76 -15.53 14.54
N GLN A 248 -15.50 -15.38 13.45
CA GLN A 248 -15.15 -16.03 12.18
C GLN A 248 -15.41 -15.09 11.00
N LEU A 249 -14.41 -14.88 10.16
CA LEU A 249 -14.58 -14.14 8.90
C LEU A 249 -15.45 -14.98 7.95
N THR A 250 -16.56 -14.39 7.49
CA THR A 250 -17.51 -15.04 6.58
C THR A 250 -17.42 -14.49 5.15
N SER A 251 -17.00 -13.24 5.01
CA SER A 251 -16.86 -12.60 3.69
C SER A 251 -15.70 -11.62 3.70
N TYR A 252 -14.92 -11.61 2.63
CA TYR A 252 -13.83 -10.67 2.41
C TYR A 252 -13.93 -10.00 1.05
N ALA A 253 -13.93 -8.66 1.06
CA ALA A 253 -13.64 -7.83 -0.09
C ALA A 253 -12.66 -6.71 0.32
N PRO A 254 -11.90 -6.10 -0.59
CA PRO A 254 -10.90 -5.07 -0.25
C PRO A 254 -11.46 -3.89 0.55
N ASN A 255 -12.74 -3.60 0.40
CA ASN A 255 -13.45 -2.49 1.06
C ASN A 255 -14.56 -2.95 2.01
N LYS A 256 -14.74 -4.26 2.21
CA LYS A 256 -15.77 -4.80 3.10
C LYS A 256 -15.36 -6.14 3.68
N LEU A 257 -15.48 -6.27 5.03
CA LEU A 257 -15.28 -7.54 5.72
C LEU A 257 -16.51 -7.83 6.57
N GLU A 258 -16.90 -9.10 6.62
CA GLU A 258 -18.01 -9.55 7.46
C GLU A 258 -17.55 -10.70 8.36
N TYR A 259 -17.87 -10.58 9.65
CA TYR A 259 -17.59 -11.60 10.65
C TYR A 259 -18.89 -12.02 11.32
N LYS A 260 -18.95 -13.28 11.74
CA LYS A 260 -19.97 -13.78 12.67
C LYS A 260 -19.32 -14.06 14.01
N THR A 261 -20.01 -13.67 15.07
CA THR A 261 -19.56 -13.88 16.45
C THR A 261 -20.63 -14.59 17.25
N SER A 262 -20.21 -15.38 18.25
CA SER A 262 -21.08 -15.93 19.29
C SER A 262 -20.29 -15.92 20.58
N ALA A 263 -20.80 -15.27 21.64
CA ALA A 263 -20.17 -15.14 22.92
C ALA A 263 -21.22 -15.05 24.05
N ALA A 264 -20.98 -15.69 25.17
CA ALA A 264 -21.89 -15.63 26.32
C ALA A 264 -21.84 -14.28 27.04
N ASN A 265 -20.70 -13.58 26.97
CA ASN A 265 -20.45 -12.30 27.60
C ASN A 265 -19.90 -11.30 26.59
N GLU A 266 -19.93 -10.01 26.93
CA GLU A 266 -19.22 -8.96 26.18
C GLU A 266 -17.72 -9.28 26.15
N GLN A 267 -17.10 -9.19 24.96
CA GLN A 267 -15.70 -9.57 24.73
C GLN A 267 -14.94 -8.46 24.01
N LEU A 268 -13.63 -8.36 24.26
CA LEU A 268 -12.73 -7.53 23.47
C LEU A 268 -12.17 -8.37 22.32
N ALA A 269 -12.48 -8.00 21.07
CA ALA A 269 -11.98 -8.66 19.88
C ALA A 269 -10.85 -7.85 19.24
N VAL A 270 -9.79 -8.55 18.82
CA VAL A 270 -8.69 -8.03 17.99
C VAL A 270 -8.77 -8.67 16.61
N PHE A 271 -8.52 -7.88 15.57
CA PHE A 271 -8.61 -8.29 14.16
C PHE A 271 -7.24 -8.15 13.50
N SER A 272 -6.83 -9.13 12.74
CA SER A 272 -5.56 -9.10 11.98
C SER A 272 -5.53 -8.06 10.85
N GLU A 273 -6.30 -6.99 10.97
CA GLU A 273 -6.38 -5.92 9.97
C GLU A 273 -5.75 -4.63 10.52
N VAL A 274 -4.96 -3.96 9.66
CA VAL A 274 -4.29 -2.73 10.06
C VAL A 274 -5.31 -1.62 10.35
N TYR A 275 -5.16 -0.97 11.50
CA TYR A 275 -5.98 0.15 11.90
C TYR A 275 -5.70 1.37 11.03
N TYR A 276 -6.75 1.90 10.40
CA TYR A 276 -6.71 3.13 9.64
C TYR A 276 -8.01 3.91 9.88
N PRO A 277 -7.99 5.02 10.63
CA PRO A 277 -9.21 5.70 11.08
C PRO A 277 -9.92 6.48 9.98
N LYS A 278 -9.23 6.78 8.86
CA LYS A 278 -9.77 7.63 7.80
C LYS A 278 -10.50 6.81 6.74
N GLY A 279 -11.72 6.38 7.05
CA GLY A 279 -12.61 5.75 6.08
C GLY A 279 -13.15 4.37 6.46
N TRP A 280 -12.51 3.63 7.36
CA TRP A 280 -13.08 2.42 7.91
C TRP A 280 -14.14 2.73 8.95
N ASN A 281 -15.32 2.16 8.78
CA ASN A 281 -16.43 2.15 9.74
C ASN A 281 -16.71 0.72 10.14
N VAL A 282 -17.16 0.51 11.37
CA VAL A 282 -17.57 -0.81 11.87
C VAL A 282 -19.02 -0.76 12.35
N TYR A 283 -19.73 -1.84 12.10
CA TYR A 283 -21.14 -2.00 12.44
C TYR A 283 -21.36 -3.36 13.10
N VAL A 284 -22.19 -3.39 14.13
CA VAL A 284 -22.75 -4.60 14.74
C VAL A 284 -24.23 -4.65 14.39
N ASP A 285 -24.65 -5.67 13.66
CA ASP A 285 -26.03 -5.85 13.17
C ASP A 285 -26.59 -4.60 12.46
N GLY A 286 -25.73 -3.92 11.69
CA GLY A 286 -26.06 -2.70 10.97
C GLY A 286 -25.98 -1.40 11.79
N ASN A 287 -25.76 -1.47 13.09
CA ASN A 287 -25.59 -0.29 13.95
C ASN A 287 -24.10 0.08 14.04
N LYS A 288 -23.79 1.35 13.75
CA LYS A 288 -22.41 1.84 13.83
C LYS A 288 -21.89 1.80 15.26
N THR A 289 -20.67 1.32 15.44
CA THR A 289 -19.99 1.26 16.74
C THR A 289 -18.57 1.81 16.64
N ASP A 290 -17.89 1.88 17.78
CA ASP A 290 -16.54 2.42 17.87
C ASP A 290 -15.49 1.40 17.44
N LEU A 291 -14.45 1.90 16.77
CA LEU A 291 -13.29 1.15 16.33
C LEU A 291 -12.07 1.58 17.13
N LEU A 292 -11.44 0.65 17.80
CA LEU A 292 -10.24 0.84 18.60
C LEU A 292 -8.99 0.47 17.81
N ARG A 293 -7.84 0.97 18.25
CA ARG A 293 -6.52 0.46 17.88
C ARG A 293 -5.96 -0.35 19.04
N ALA A 294 -5.53 -1.57 18.74
CA ALA A 294 -4.81 -2.43 19.66
C ALA A 294 -3.46 -2.84 19.05
N ASP A 295 -2.54 -3.25 19.91
CA ASP A 295 -1.27 -3.86 19.52
C ASP A 295 -0.50 -3.01 18.50
N TYR A 296 -0.52 -1.69 18.72
CA TYR A 296 0.13 -0.65 17.92
C TYR A 296 -0.46 -0.42 16.53
N ILE A 297 -0.92 -1.47 15.82
CA ILE A 297 -1.37 -1.38 14.41
C ILE A 297 -2.67 -2.10 14.11
N LEU A 298 -3.21 -2.92 15.00
CA LEU A 298 -4.38 -3.74 14.71
C LEU A 298 -5.68 -3.04 15.06
N ARG A 299 -6.78 -3.50 14.46
CA ARG A 299 -8.14 -3.09 14.82
C ARG A 299 -8.62 -3.88 16.01
N ALA A 300 -9.36 -3.22 16.90
CA ALA A 300 -10.07 -3.88 17.97
C ALA A 300 -11.44 -3.25 18.15
N MET A 301 -12.36 -3.98 18.79
CA MET A 301 -13.66 -3.48 19.19
C MET A 301 -14.23 -4.31 20.34
N ILE A 302 -15.19 -3.72 21.04
CA ILE A 302 -16.00 -4.44 21.99
C ILE A 302 -17.14 -5.13 21.25
N VAL A 303 -17.27 -6.45 21.43
CA VAL A 303 -18.32 -7.28 20.83
C VAL A 303 -19.34 -7.60 21.92
N PRO A 304 -20.64 -7.27 21.73
CA PRO A 304 -21.67 -7.59 22.69
C PRO A 304 -21.84 -9.11 22.92
N ALA A 305 -22.48 -9.48 24.03
CA ALA A 305 -22.91 -10.86 24.27
C ALA A 305 -24.02 -11.27 23.29
N GLY A 306 -23.96 -12.50 22.81
CA GLY A 306 -24.93 -13.06 21.86
C GLY A 306 -24.29 -13.44 20.51
N GLU A 307 -25.15 -13.69 19.54
CA GLU A 307 -24.77 -13.93 18.17
C GLU A 307 -24.93 -12.63 17.36
N HIS A 308 -23.83 -12.17 16.74
CA HIS A 308 -23.81 -10.91 16.03
C HIS A 308 -23.11 -11.04 14.67
N THR A 309 -23.49 -10.14 13.75
CA THR A 309 -22.77 -9.92 12.50
C THR A 309 -22.02 -8.60 12.59
N ILE A 310 -20.69 -8.66 12.48
CA ILE A 310 -19.81 -7.49 12.44
C ILE A 310 -19.48 -7.19 10.99
N THR A 311 -19.69 -5.96 10.56
CA THR A 311 -19.33 -5.49 9.21
C THR A 311 -18.35 -4.33 9.30
N PHE A 312 -17.19 -4.49 8.66
CA PHE A 312 -16.28 -3.38 8.39
C PHE A 312 -16.52 -2.88 6.96
N GLU A 313 -16.68 -1.56 6.79
CA GLU A 313 -16.86 -0.93 5.47
C GLU A 313 -15.85 0.21 5.31
N PHE A 314 -15.10 0.20 4.20
CA PHE A 314 -14.21 1.30 3.83
C PHE A 314 -14.92 2.29 2.95
N LYS A 315 -15.25 3.46 3.51
CA LYS A 315 -16.00 4.51 2.83
C LYS A 315 -15.47 5.89 3.23
N PRO A 316 -14.31 6.33 2.72
CA PRO A 316 -13.74 7.61 3.07
C PRO A 316 -14.54 8.76 2.46
N GLU A 317 -15.15 9.60 3.30
CA GLU A 317 -15.97 10.75 2.88
C GLU A 317 -15.18 11.72 2.00
N SER A 318 -13.89 11.96 2.31
CA SER A 318 -13.01 12.83 1.54
C SER A 318 -12.86 12.41 0.09
N TYR A 319 -12.82 11.09 -0.18
CA TYR A 319 -12.78 10.56 -1.55
C TYR A 319 -14.06 10.89 -2.32
N TYR A 320 -15.21 10.58 -1.73
CA TYR A 320 -16.50 10.81 -2.40
C TYR A 320 -16.80 12.29 -2.62
N LEU A 321 -16.45 13.13 -1.64
CA LEU A 321 -16.56 14.58 -1.78
C LEU A 321 -15.62 15.11 -2.87
N GLY A 322 -14.35 14.69 -2.84
CA GLY A 322 -13.36 15.08 -3.85
C GLY A 322 -13.75 14.64 -5.26
N ALA A 323 -14.26 13.42 -5.42
CA ALA A 323 -14.74 12.93 -6.70
C ALA A 323 -15.91 13.76 -7.25
N ARG A 324 -16.89 14.14 -6.39
CA ARG A 324 -17.99 15.02 -6.77
C ARG A 324 -17.51 16.42 -7.19
N VAL A 325 -16.64 17.03 -6.40
CA VAL A 325 -16.05 18.33 -6.73
C VAL A 325 -15.31 18.27 -8.06
N SER A 326 -14.48 17.26 -8.26
CA SER A 326 -13.74 17.05 -9.51
C SER A 326 -14.69 16.88 -10.71
N ALA A 327 -15.74 16.06 -10.58
CA ALA A 327 -16.72 15.85 -11.64
C ALA A 327 -17.44 17.15 -12.02
N ILE A 328 -17.89 17.93 -11.02
CA ILE A 328 -18.56 19.23 -11.25
C ILE A 328 -17.60 20.20 -11.95
N SER A 329 -16.38 20.35 -11.44
CA SER A 329 -15.38 21.26 -12.01
C SER A 329 -15.01 20.88 -13.45
N SER A 330 -14.82 19.59 -13.72
CA SER A 330 -14.52 19.09 -15.07
C SER A 330 -15.69 19.33 -16.03
N SER A 331 -16.93 19.15 -15.57
CA SER A 331 -18.13 19.42 -16.36
C SER A 331 -18.25 20.90 -16.69
N LEU A 332 -18.00 21.80 -15.74
CA LEU A 332 -18.01 23.25 -15.97
C LEU A 332 -16.94 23.68 -16.97
N LEU A 333 -15.73 23.14 -16.86
CA LEU A 333 -14.64 23.41 -17.80
C LEU A 333 -14.99 22.94 -19.23
N LEU A 334 -15.57 21.75 -19.35
CA LEU A 334 -16.00 21.22 -20.63
C LEU A 334 -17.10 22.08 -21.25
N LEU A 335 -18.09 22.51 -20.48
CA LEU A 335 -19.14 23.40 -20.93
C LEU A 335 -18.59 24.76 -21.38
N ALA A 336 -17.64 25.33 -20.63
CA ALA A 336 -16.97 26.57 -20.99
C ALA A 336 -16.19 26.43 -22.32
N LEU A 337 -15.48 25.32 -22.50
CA LEU A 337 -14.74 25.02 -23.73
C LEU A 337 -15.69 24.89 -24.94
N LEU A 338 -16.76 24.09 -24.80
CA LEU A 338 -17.77 23.90 -25.85
C LEU A 338 -18.45 25.23 -26.21
N SER A 339 -18.83 26.04 -25.20
CA SER A 339 -19.41 27.36 -25.42
C SER A 339 -18.45 28.30 -26.15
N GLY A 340 -17.15 28.28 -25.80
CA GLY A 340 -16.11 29.02 -26.51
C GLY A 340 -15.95 28.61 -27.96
N ILE A 341 -15.98 27.32 -28.26
CA ILE A 341 -15.92 26.76 -29.61
C ILE A 341 -17.16 27.21 -30.42
N VAL A 342 -18.36 27.04 -29.88
CA VAL A 342 -19.60 27.50 -30.53
C VAL A 342 -19.59 28.99 -30.81
N PHE A 343 -19.17 29.82 -29.84
CA PHE A 343 -19.03 31.25 -29.99
C PHE A 343 -18.04 31.61 -31.09
N TYR A 344 -16.90 30.93 -31.14
CA TYR A 344 -15.88 31.16 -32.17
C TYR A 344 -16.42 30.81 -33.58
N ILE A 345 -17.04 29.64 -33.72
CA ILE A 345 -17.64 29.22 -35.00
C ILE A 345 -18.73 30.15 -35.47
N THR A 346 -19.66 30.56 -34.60
CA THR A 346 -20.74 31.50 -34.97
C THR A 346 -20.22 32.84 -35.37
N ARG A 347 -19.18 33.35 -34.68
CA ARG A 347 -18.54 34.62 -35.05
C ARG A 347 -17.77 34.53 -36.37
N TYR A 348 -17.16 33.35 -36.66
CA TYR A 348 -16.46 33.11 -37.92
C TYR A 348 -17.41 33.04 -39.11
N ILE A 349 -18.54 32.40 -38.97
CA ILE A 349 -19.59 32.33 -40.00
C ILE A 349 -20.16 33.72 -40.30
N LYS A 350 -20.54 34.49 -39.27
CA LYS A 350 -21.05 35.89 -39.44
C LYS A 350 -20.07 36.88 -40.04
N LYS A 351 -18.79 36.55 -40.05
CA LYS A 351 -17.76 37.40 -40.74
C LYS A 351 -17.62 37.09 -42.22
N LYS A 352 -18.16 35.96 -42.67
CA LYS A 352 -18.11 35.55 -44.09
C LYS A 352 -19.36 35.88 -44.87
N GLU A 353 -20.45 36.19 -44.20
CA GLU A 353 -21.65 36.87 -44.77
C GLU A 353 -21.44 38.38 -44.77
#